data_dc7bd941eac77c34c52f2c54c416b29d
#
_entry.id   dc7bd941eac77c34c52f2c54c416b29d
#
_cell.length_a   1.000
_cell.length_b   1.000
_cell.length_c   1.000
_cell.angle_alpha   90.00
_cell.angle_beta   90.00
_cell.angle_gamma   90.00
#
_symmetry.space_group_name_H-M   'P 1'
#
loop_
_entity.id
_entity.type
_entity.pdbx_description
1 polymer ?
#
loop_
_entity_poly.entity_id
_entity_poly.type
_entity_poly.pdbx_seq_one_letter_code
_entity_poly.pdbx_strand_id
1 'polypeptide(L)'
;KMLNEFHKEFTDSEFFRFGDSFRILAEDSDKVRRMFQSLPKENQYNSGLAKIKVAVPAGHSRSDVMQFVTEILHYNGIEMADALFTPDGLVIVLQEADAPRAYEKLRAQISR
;
A
#
# COMPACT_ATOMS: atom_id res chain seq x y z
N LYS A 1 6.90 -21.04 4.18
CA LYS A 1 6.54 -21.96 3.12
C LYS A 1 5.48 -21.35 2.19
N MET A 2 4.35 -21.02 2.76
CA MET A 2 3.27 -20.35 2.04
C MET A 2 3.70 -19.00 1.47
N LEU A 3 4.44 -18.21 2.25
CA LEU A 3 4.92 -16.90 1.81
C LEU A 3 5.87 -17.01 0.62
N ASN A 4 6.74 -18.03 0.63
CA ASN A 4 7.66 -18.24 -0.49
C ASN A 4 6.91 -18.60 -1.77
N GLU A 5 5.90 -19.44 -1.66
CA GLU A 5 5.07 -19.81 -2.79
C GLU A 5 4.30 -18.61 -3.33
N PHE A 6 3.75 -17.80 -2.42
CA PHE A 6 3.02 -16.59 -2.80
C PHE A 6 3.95 -15.61 -3.52
N HIS A 7 5.13 -15.38 -2.98
CA HIS A 7 6.10 -14.45 -3.58
C HIS A 7 6.58 -14.93 -4.95
N LYS A 8 6.74 -16.22 -5.13
CA LYS A 8 7.09 -16.82 -6.43
C LYS A 8 6.01 -16.59 -7.47
N GLU A 9 4.75 -16.76 -7.06
CA GLU A 9 3.59 -16.67 -7.94
C GLU A 9 3.24 -15.22 -8.29
N PHE A 10 3.39 -14.32 -7.31
CA PHE A 10 2.98 -12.91 -7.43
C PHE A 10 4.18 -12.00 -7.18
N THR A 11 4.96 -11.77 -8.23
CA THR A 11 6.20 -10.98 -8.14
C THR A 11 5.95 -9.52 -7.78
N ASP A 12 4.76 -9.00 -8.05
CA ASP A 12 4.40 -7.63 -7.72
C ASP A 12 3.91 -7.48 -6.28
N SER A 13 3.83 -8.56 -5.53
CA SER A 13 3.39 -8.51 -4.14
C SER A 13 4.48 -7.92 -3.25
N GLU A 14 4.05 -7.31 -2.16
CA GLU A 14 4.94 -6.74 -1.16
C GLU A 14 4.62 -7.36 0.19
N PHE A 15 5.65 -7.76 0.92
CA PHE A 15 5.52 -8.40 2.22
C PHE A 15 6.07 -7.50 3.30
N PHE A 16 5.30 -7.37 4.38
CA PHE A 16 5.70 -6.57 5.53
C PHE A 16 5.53 -7.41 6.78
N ARG A 17 6.54 -7.36 7.64
CA ARG A 17 6.51 -8.08 8.92
C ARG A 17 6.37 -7.09 10.07
N PHE A 18 5.40 -7.35 10.96
CA PHE A 18 5.16 -6.55 12.15
C PHE A 18 5.09 -7.48 13.36
N GLY A 19 6.21 -7.63 14.06
CA GLY A 19 6.28 -8.59 15.18
C GLY A 19 5.98 -9.99 14.70
N ASP A 20 4.87 -10.57 15.19
CA ASP A 20 4.45 -11.93 14.83
C ASP A 20 3.47 -11.94 13.66
N SER A 21 3.17 -10.78 13.09
CA SER A 21 2.21 -10.65 12.00
C SER A 21 2.89 -10.36 10.68
N PHE A 22 2.22 -10.75 9.60
CA PHE A 22 2.63 -10.41 8.24
C PHE A 22 1.51 -9.69 7.55
N ARG A 23 1.87 -8.71 6.73
CA ARG A 23 0.94 -8.07 5.80
C ARG A 23 1.44 -8.32 4.39
N ILE A 24 0.52 -8.66 3.52
CA ILE A 24 0.82 -8.92 2.11
C ILE A 24 -0.02 -7.98 1.29
N LEU A 25 0.64 -7.20 0.45
CA LEU A 25 -0.01 -6.33 -0.51
C LEU A 25 0.18 -6.95 -1.88
N ALA A 26 -0.90 -7.34 -2.52
CA ALA A 26 -0.85 -8.03 -3.81
C ALA A 26 -2.01 -7.59 -4.68
N GLU A 27 -1.90 -7.88 -5.97
CA GLU A 27 -2.99 -7.63 -6.90
C GLU A 27 -4.22 -8.43 -6.49
N ASP A 28 -5.40 -7.78 -6.49
CA ASP A 28 -6.66 -8.43 -6.14
C ASP A 28 -7.15 -9.24 -7.33
N SER A 29 -6.85 -10.52 -7.34
CA SER A 29 -7.24 -11.45 -8.38
C SER A 29 -7.91 -12.68 -7.77
N ASP A 30 -8.63 -13.43 -8.60
CA ASP A 30 -9.27 -14.67 -8.15
C ASP A 30 -8.24 -15.67 -7.61
N LYS A 31 -7.07 -15.67 -8.19
CA LYS A 31 -5.99 -16.56 -7.77
C LYS A 31 -5.49 -16.21 -6.38
N VAL A 32 -5.31 -14.91 -6.09
CA VAL A 32 -4.92 -14.45 -4.76
C VAL A 32 -6.01 -14.78 -3.75
N ARG A 33 -7.27 -14.56 -4.09
CA ARG A 33 -8.38 -14.86 -3.20
C ARG A 33 -8.44 -16.35 -2.86
N ARG A 34 -8.21 -17.20 -3.83
CA ARG A 34 -8.21 -18.66 -3.59
C ARG A 34 -7.05 -19.07 -2.69
N MET A 35 -5.88 -18.49 -2.88
CA MET A 35 -4.75 -18.76 -2.00
C MET A 35 -5.06 -18.34 -0.57
N PHE A 36 -5.68 -17.18 -0.40
CA PHE A 36 -6.02 -16.68 0.94
C PHE A 36 -7.06 -17.59 1.60
N GLN A 37 -8.02 -18.11 0.85
CA GLN A 37 -9.05 -18.98 1.40
C GLN A 37 -8.48 -20.27 1.99
N SER A 38 -7.27 -20.66 1.61
CA SER A 38 -6.60 -21.82 2.17
C SER A 38 -5.92 -21.51 3.52
N LEU A 39 -5.91 -20.26 3.95
CA LEU A 39 -5.29 -19.84 5.20
C LEU A 39 -6.24 -19.97 6.38
N PRO A 40 -5.71 -19.97 7.62
CA PRO A 40 -6.54 -19.95 8.82
C PRO A 40 -7.48 -18.75 8.84
N LYS A 41 -8.63 -18.93 9.49
CA LYS A 41 -9.69 -17.91 9.50
C LYS A 41 -9.33 -16.61 10.22
N GLU A 42 -8.34 -16.64 11.10
CA GLU A 42 -7.90 -15.44 11.81
C GLU A 42 -7.18 -14.43 10.90
N ASN A 43 -6.84 -14.83 9.69
CA ASN A 43 -6.26 -13.91 8.71
C ASN A 43 -7.36 -13.07 8.06
N GLN A 44 -7.02 -11.83 7.74
CA GLN A 44 -7.97 -10.89 7.15
C GLN A 44 -7.62 -10.63 5.69
N TYR A 45 -8.66 -10.57 4.87
CA TYR A 45 -8.53 -10.23 3.45
C TYR A 45 -9.31 -8.96 3.17
N ASN A 46 -8.62 -7.93 2.71
CA ASN A 46 -9.24 -6.66 2.33
C ASN A 46 -9.08 -6.45 0.84
N SER A 47 -10.19 -6.30 0.13
CA SER A 47 -10.19 -6.05 -1.30
C SER A 47 -10.71 -4.64 -1.61
N GLY A 48 -10.71 -4.28 -2.88
CA GLY A 48 -11.17 -2.97 -3.30
C GLY A 48 -10.21 -1.85 -2.91
N LEU A 49 -8.95 -2.19 -2.71
CA LEU A 49 -7.90 -1.24 -2.36
C LEU A 49 -7.00 -0.97 -3.56
N ALA A 50 -6.37 0.19 -3.53
CA ALA A 50 -5.37 0.56 -4.52
C ALA A 50 -4.13 1.06 -3.80
N LYS A 51 -2.98 0.99 -4.44
CA LYS A 51 -1.74 1.53 -3.88
C LYS A 51 -1.20 2.65 -4.75
N ILE A 52 -0.58 3.62 -4.07
CA ILE A 52 0.15 4.71 -4.73
C ILE A 52 1.54 4.73 -4.13
N LYS A 53 2.57 4.76 -4.98
CA LYS A 53 3.95 4.87 -4.54
C LYS A 53 4.42 6.31 -4.68
N VAL A 54 5.04 6.81 -3.60
CA VAL A 54 5.60 8.17 -3.56
C VAL A 54 7.09 8.04 -3.26
N ALA A 55 7.94 8.43 -4.20
CA ALA A 55 9.38 8.41 -3.97
C ALA A 55 9.77 9.47 -2.94
N VAL A 56 10.81 9.18 -2.16
CA VAL A 56 11.37 10.16 -1.24
C VAL A 56 12.39 11.00 -2.03
N PRO A 57 12.11 12.30 -2.26
CA PRO A 57 13.02 13.13 -3.02
C PRO A 57 14.35 13.34 -2.29
N ALA A 58 15.41 13.59 -3.03
CA ALA A 58 16.71 13.91 -2.45
C ALA A 58 16.60 15.13 -1.53
N GLY A 59 17.23 15.05 -0.36
CA GLY A 59 17.20 16.13 0.60
C GLY A 59 16.00 16.13 1.54
N HIS A 60 15.07 15.17 1.37
CA HIS A 60 13.90 15.04 2.23
C HIS A 60 13.97 13.75 3.03
N SER A 61 13.44 13.78 4.24
CA SER A 61 13.36 12.59 5.09
C SER A 61 12.08 11.81 4.81
N ARG A 62 12.06 10.57 5.26
CA ARG A 62 10.84 9.75 5.19
C ARG A 62 9.70 10.38 5.99
N SER A 63 10.04 10.98 7.15
CA SER A 63 9.05 11.66 7.99
C SER A 63 8.42 12.85 7.26
N ASP A 64 9.23 13.61 6.52
CA ASP A 64 8.72 14.74 5.73
C ASP A 64 7.72 14.28 4.68
N VAL A 65 8.04 13.19 3.98
CA VAL A 65 7.16 12.64 2.94
C VAL A 65 5.87 12.13 3.56
N MET A 66 5.95 11.42 4.67
CA MET A 66 4.76 10.91 5.37
C MET A 66 3.85 12.06 5.80
N GLN A 67 4.43 13.10 6.40
CA GLN A 67 3.66 14.26 6.85
C GLN A 67 2.98 14.96 5.68
N PHE A 68 3.72 15.19 4.62
CA PHE A 68 3.22 15.84 3.41
C PHE A 68 2.03 15.07 2.82
N VAL A 69 2.19 13.77 2.62
CA VAL A 69 1.16 12.92 2.05
C VAL A 69 -0.07 12.88 2.96
N THR A 70 0.16 12.69 4.25
CA THR A 70 -0.92 12.62 5.24
C THR A 70 -1.75 13.89 5.24
N GLU A 71 -1.09 15.05 5.22
CA GLU A 71 -1.78 16.34 5.22
C GLU A 71 -2.62 16.55 3.97
N ILE A 72 -2.07 16.22 2.79
CA ILE A 72 -2.79 16.38 1.54
C ILE A 72 -4.03 15.49 1.50
N LEU A 73 -3.89 14.22 1.88
CA LEU A 73 -5.01 13.31 1.87
C LEU A 73 -6.06 13.70 2.90
N HIS A 74 -5.63 14.06 4.10
CA HIS A 74 -6.53 14.49 5.15
C HIS A 74 -7.32 15.74 4.73
N TYR A 75 -6.63 16.72 4.17
CA TYR A 75 -7.25 17.95 3.70
C TYR A 75 -8.33 17.69 2.65
N ASN A 76 -8.13 16.68 1.82
CA ASN A 76 -9.07 16.32 0.76
C ASN A 76 -10.08 15.26 1.16
N GLY A 77 -10.15 14.93 2.45
CA GLY A 77 -11.11 13.96 2.95
C GLY A 77 -10.86 12.53 2.50
N ILE A 78 -9.62 12.21 2.18
CA ILE A 78 -9.23 10.87 1.73
C ILE A 78 -8.57 10.13 2.89
N GLU A 79 -9.10 8.96 3.22
CA GLU A 79 -8.58 8.14 4.30
C GLU A 79 -7.60 7.10 3.76
N MET A 80 -6.46 6.95 4.43
CA MET A 80 -5.50 5.90 4.13
C MET A 80 -5.86 4.64 4.89
N ALA A 81 -5.88 3.51 4.18
CA ALA A 81 -6.06 2.21 4.82
C ALA A 81 -4.74 1.74 5.43
N ASP A 82 -3.61 2.09 4.82
CA ASP A 82 -2.29 1.73 5.30
C ASP A 82 -1.23 2.63 4.67
N ALA A 83 -0.05 2.68 5.28
CA ALA A 83 1.08 3.43 4.74
C ALA A 83 2.36 2.76 5.21
N LEU A 84 3.25 2.45 4.28
CA LEU A 84 4.46 1.68 4.56
C LEU A 84 5.63 2.19 3.72
N PHE A 85 6.82 2.18 4.32
CA PHE A 85 8.02 2.53 3.57
C PHE A 85 8.71 1.28 3.04
N THR A 86 9.05 1.33 1.77
CA THR A 86 9.91 0.34 1.12
C THR A 86 11.23 1.04 0.77
N PRO A 87 12.25 0.29 0.30
CA PRO A 87 13.47 0.95 -0.18
C PRO A 87 13.22 1.96 -1.28
N ASP A 88 12.14 1.80 -2.05
CA ASP A 88 11.81 2.69 -3.17
C ASP A 88 11.03 3.93 -2.75
N GLY A 89 10.50 3.98 -1.55
CA GLY A 89 9.74 5.12 -1.06
C GLY A 89 8.53 4.74 -0.23
N LEU A 90 7.55 5.63 -0.20
CA LEU A 90 6.32 5.43 0.57
C LEU A 90 5.27 4.75 -0.30
N VAL A 91 4.69 3.68 0.22
CA VAL A 91 3.55 3.02 -0.40
C VAL A 91 2.32 3.35 0.44
N ILE A 92 1.34 4.02 -0.15
CA ILE A 92 0.06 4.27 0.49
C ILE A 92 -1.00 3.36 -0.09
N VAL A 93 -1.84 2.84 0.80
CA VAL A 93 -2.97 1.99 0.43
C VAL A 93 -4.25 2.71 0.81
N LEU A 94 -5.18 2.78 -0.11
CA LEU A 94 -6.43 3.48 0.10
C LEU A 94 -7.55 2.79 -0.68
N GLN A 95 -8.77 3.27 -0.52
CA GLN A 95 -9.90 2.73 -1.25
C GLN A 95 -9.71 2.99 -2.74
N GLU A 96 -9.98 1.99 -3.54
CA GLU A 96 -9.84 2.09 -5.00
C GLU A 96 -10.60 3.28 -5.58
N ALA A 97 -11.79 3.55 -5.04
CA ALA A 97 -12.60 4.69 -5.49
C ALA A 97 -11.93 6.04 -5.26
N ASP A 98 -11.07 6.14 -4.25
CA ASP A 98 -10.37 7.39 -3.91
C ASP A 98 -9.03 7.54 -4.64
N ALA A 99 -8.53 6.49 -5.27
CA ALA A 99 -7.19 6.50 -5.83
C ALA A 99 -6.97 7.56 -6.92
N PRO A 100 -7.86 7.74 -7.89
CA PRO A 100 -7.64 8.78 -8.91
C PRO A 100 -7.56 10.18 -8.32
N ARG A 101 -8.43 10.50 -7.36
CA ARG A 101 -8.43 11.81 -6.73
C ARG A 101 -7.19 12.00 -5.87
N ALA A 102 -6.79 10.99 -5.13
CA ALA A 102 -5.58 11.03 -4.32
C ALA A 102 -4.34 11.26 -5.19
N TYR A 103 -4.23 10.50 -6.27
CA TYR A 103 -3.12 10.63 -7.20
C TYR A 103 -3.04 12.04 -7.79
N GLU A 104 -4.18 12.57 -8.23
CA GLU A 104 -4.25 13.91 -8.80
C GLU A 104 -3.81 14.98 -7.80
N LYS A 105 -4.30 14.91 -6.56
CA LYS A 105 -3.96 15.89 -5.52
C LYS A 105 -2.49 15.83 -5.12
N LEU A 106 -1.95 14.64 -4.99
CA LEU A 106 -0.53 14.47 -4.66
C LEU A 106 0.35 14.97 -5.81
N ARG A 107 0.01 14.60 -7.02
CA ARG A 107 0.75 15.01 -8.21
C ARG A 107 0.77 16.52 -8.38
N ALA A 108 -0.36 17.18 -8.16
CA ALA A 108 -0.46 18.63 -8.30
C ALA A 108 0.48 19.36 -7.35
N GLN A 109 0.68 18.84 -6.14
CA GLN A 109 1.58 19.45 -5.17
C GLN A 109 3.05 19.12 -5.45
N ILE A 110 3.33 17.93 -5.92
CA ILE A 110 4.71 17.49 -6.20
C ILE A 110 5.27 18.15 -7.46
N SER A 111 4.42 18.44 -8.45
CA SER A 111 4.84 19.01 -9.73
C SER A 111 5.12 20.51 -9.70
N ARG A 112 4.97 21.15 -8.56
CA ARG A 112 5.22 22.59 -8.42
C ARG A 112 6.68 22.92 -8.24
#